data_25660fe88ea81754398b0130329caa0f
#
_entry.id   25660fe88ea81754398b0130329caa0f
#
_cell.length_a   1.000
_cell.length_b   1.000
_cell.length_c   1.000
_cell.angle_alpha   90.00
_cell.angle_beta   90.00
_cell.angle_gamma   90.00
#
_symmetry.space_group_name_H-M   'P 1'
#
loop_
_entity.id
_entity.type
_entity.pdbx_description
1 polymer ?
#
loop_
_entity_poly.entity_id
_entity_poly.type
_entity_poly.pdbx_seq_one_letter_code
_entity_poly.pdbx_strand_id
1 'polypeptide(L)'
;YKVYSACHDEPFDKFYFWGEMLLNDFDTIDKYRVDADALFRNIYELKELESDVSYLTPEQLEVIRQFWANFTDGATLSEEKRRFLAIWKTLGPIYRRFRERLSSLGIAYNGMVQRAAADRIRGGGFAFPEPRRYVVAGFNALSECEKRLFGFLATAAETDFYWDYDSYYKDDPEQEAGMFVRSNVAQFPPRTELRHDNMRGEKQIVSVAAVSNAVQCK
;
A
#
# COMPACT_ATOMS: atom_id res chain seq x y z
N TYR A 1 12.32 -12.36 14.06
CA TYR A 1 13.24 -12.15 15.19
C TYR A 1 14.68 -12.51 14.87
N LYS A 2 14.99 -13.74 14.44
CA LYS A 2 16.37 -14.19 14.15
C LYS A 2 17.17 -13.28 13.21
N VAL A 3 16.51 -12.65 12.24
CA VAL A 3 17.14 -11.68 11.33
C VAL A 3 17.39 -10.36 12.05
N TYR A 4 16.43 -9.91 12.87
CA TYR A 4 16.52 -8.68 13.64
C TYR A 4 17.56 -8.78 14.76
N SER A 5 17.57 -9.87 15.52
CA SER A 5 18.52 -10.08 16.62
C SER A 5 19.99 -10.19 16.19
N ALA A 6 20.24 -10.40 14.90
CA ALA A 6 21.60 -10.30 14.35
C ALA A 6 22.12 -8.84 14.28
N CYS A 7 21.23 -7.86 14.39
CA CYS A 7 21.55 -6.44 14.32
C CYS A 7 21.27 -5.68 15.63
N HIS A 8 20.43 -6.26 16.52
CA HIS A 8 19.94 -5.62 17.74
C HIS A 8 19.92 -6.62 18.90
N ASP A 9 20.42 -6.17 20.04
CA ASP A 9 20.36 -6.95 21.30
C ASP A 9 19.10 -6.59 22.07
N GLU A 10 17.97 -7.13 21.61
CA GLU A 10 16.66 -6.90 22.23
C GLU A 10 15.94 -8.23 22.45
N PRO A 11 15.34 -8.49 23.62
CA PRO A 11 14.63 -9.73 23.89
C PRO A 11 13.37 -9.86 23.03
N PHE A 12 12.95 -11.10 22.77
CA PHE A 12 11.88 -11.43 21.84
C PHE A 12 10.53 -10.81 22.21
N ASP A 13 10.19 -10.75 23.47
CA ASP A 13 8.94 -10.17 23.97
C ASP A 13 8.80 -8.69 23.66
N LYS A 14 9.89 -7.92 23.74
CA LYS A 14 9.93 -6.52 23.32
C LYS A 14 9.89 -6.36 21.80
N PHE A 15 10.54 -7.26 21.09
CA PHE A 15 10.55 -7.24 19.63
C PHE A 15 9.19 -7.55 19.02
N TYR A 16 8.31 -8.31 19.69
CA TYR A 16 7.08 -8.85 19.10
C TYR A 16 6.22 -7.78 18.40
N PHE A 17 5.92 -6.70 19.10
CA PHE A 17 5.11 -5.60 18.53
C PHE A 17 5.81 -4.88 17.37
N TRP A 18 7.11 -4.64 17.50
CA TRP A 18 7.90 -4.06 16.43
C TRP A 18 7.98 -4.98 15.21
N GLY A 19 8.09 -6.26 15.44
CA GLY A 19 8.12 -7.26 14.37
C GLY A 19 6.84 -7.30 13.55
N GLU A 20 5.69 -7.14 14.19
CA GLU A 20 4.39 -7.04 13.51
C GLU A 20 4.29 -5.76 12.67
N MET A 21 4.69 -4.62 13.23
CA MET A 21 4.74 -3.35 12.49
C MET A 21 5.67 -3.45 11.27
N LEU A 22 6.89 -3.94 11.45
CA LEU A 22 7.84 -4.12 10.36
C LEU A 22 7.32 -5.06 9.27
N LEU A 23 6.62 -6.12 9.66
CA LEU A 23 6.02 -7.04 8.69
C LEU A 23 4.95 -6.34 7.85
N ASN A 24 4.10 -5.52 8.45
CA ASN A 24 3.09 -4.74 7.75
C ASN A 24 3.72 -3.68 6.83
N ASP A 25 4.79 -3.02 7.27
CA ASP A 25 5.52 -2.05 6.44
C ASP A 25 6.19 -2.73 5.25
N PHE A 26 6.85 -3.86 5.45
CA PHE A 26 7.47 -4.64 4.38
C PHE A 26 6.44 -5.19 3.40
N ASP A 27 5.28 -5.63 3.89
CA ASP A 27 4.15 -6.04 3.06
C ASP A 27 3.66 -4.88 2.17
N THR A 28 3.56 -3.69 2.74
CA THR A 28 3.17 -2.46 2.03
C THR A 28 4.22 -2.05 0.99
N ILE A 29 5.51 -2.05 1.34
CA ILE A 29 6.61 -1.77 0.41
C ILE A 29 6.53 -2.68 -0.82
N ASP A 30 6.24 -3.96 -0.61
CA ASP A 30 6.13 -4.93 -1.70
C ASP A 30 4.84 -4.74 -2.51
N LYS A 31 3.69 -4.53 -1.90
CA LYS A 31 2.40 -4.27 -2.58
C LYS A 31 2.44 -3.03 -3.48
N TYR A 32 3.07 -1.97 -2.99
CA TYR A 32 3.22 -0.73 -3.75
C TYR A 32 4.46 -0.72 -4.64
N ARG A 33 5.25 -1.81 -4.65
CA ARG A 33 6.44 -1.97 -5.48
C ARG A 33 7.49 -0.89 -5.28
N VAL A 34 7.54 -0.33 -4.07
CA VAL A 34 8.52 0.69 -3.71
C VAL A 34 9.92 0.12 -3.88
N ASP A 35 10.85 0.93 -4.40
CA ASP A 35 12.27 0.60 -4.38
C ASP A 35 12.78 0.70 -2.94
N ALA A 36 12.91 -0.46 -2.29
CA ALA A 36 13.32 -0.52 -0.90
C ALA A 36 14.76 -0.02 -0.68
N ASP A 37 15.64 -0.21 -1.67
CA ASP A 37 17.01 0.27 -1.56
C ASP A 37 17.07 1.80 -1.68
N ALA A 38 16.28 2.38 -2.55
CA ALA A 38 16.11 3.83 -2.61
C ALA A 38 15.44 4.37 -1.33
N LEU A 39 14.33 3.76 -0.89
CA LEU A 39 13.61 4.17 0.30
C LEU A 39 14.51 4.19 1.55
N PHE A 40 15.24 3.11 1.81
CA PHE A 40 16.09 3.02 3.02
C PHE A 40 17.40 3.79 2.91
N ARG A 41 17.84 4.16 1.70
CA ARG A 41 19.03 4.98 1.45
C ARG A 41 18.72 6.47 1.55
N ASN A 42 17.65 6.92 0.91
CA ASN A 42 17.31 8.33 0.74
C ASN A 42 17.06 9.09 2.05
N ILE A 43 16.76 8.38 3.12
CA ILE A 43 16.61 9.00 4.44
C ILE A 43 17.95 9.50 5.01
N TYR A 44 19.06 9.06 4.45
CA TYR A 44 20.41 9.50 4.89
C TYR A 44 20.96 10.71 4.16
N GLU A 45 20.60 10.86 2.90
CA GLU A 45 21.18 11.83 2.00
C GLU A 45 20.11 12.76 1.46
N LEU A 46 19.64 13.70 2.31
CA LEU A 46 18.71 14.76 1.88
C LEU A 46 19.21 15.49 0.62
N LYS A 47 20.50 15.51 0.36
CA LYS A 47 21.10 16.08 -0.85
C LYS A 47 20.87 15.22 -2.11
N GLU A 48 20.68 13.91 -1.97
CA GLU A 48 20.36 13.02 -3.10
C GLU A 48 18.85 12.92 -3.35
N LEU A 49 17.99 13.23 -2.35
CA LEU A 49 16.54 13.36 -2.53
C LEU A 49 16.16 14.41 -3.59
N GLU A 50 17.02 15.35 -3.88
CA GLU A 50 16.77 16.37 -4.92
C GLU A 50 16.97 15.83 -6.34
N SER A 51 17.61 14.68 -6.53
CA SER A 51 17.97 14.19 -7.86
C SER A 51 17.06 13.11 -8.45
N ASP A 52 16.26 12.38 -7.66
CA ASP A 52 15.41 11.28 -8.18
C ASP A 52 14.11 11.07 -7.40
N VAL A 53 13.32 12.14 -7.26
CA VAL A 53 11.98 12.12 -6.60
C VAL A 53 10.84 12.16 -7.60
N SER A 54 11.07 11.75 -8.83
CA SER A 54 10.08 11.80 -9.92
C SER A 54 8.79 10.99 -9.65
N TYR A 55 8.79 10.15 -8.62
CA TYR A 55 7.64 9.34 -8.20
C TYR A 55 6.82 9.95 -7.05
N LEU A 56 7.27 11.07 -6.46
CA LEU A 56 6.56 11.77 -5.40
C LEU A 56 5.87 13.02 -5.94
N THR A 57 4.68 13.30 -5.42
CA THR A 57 4.05 14.60 -5.70
C THR A 57 4.78 15.71 -4.94
N PRO A 58 4.69 16.99 -5.41
CA PRO A 58 5.27 18.12 -4.69
C PRO A 58 4.84 18.21 -3.23
N GLU A 59 3.58 17.89 -2.94
CA GLU A 59 3.02 17.90 -1.59
C GLU A 59 3.63 16.78 -0.71
N GLN A 60 3.79 15.58 -1.26
CA GLN A 60 4.43 14.47 -0.56
C GLN A 60 5.90 14.79 -0.27
N LEU A 61 6.59 15.42 -1.22
CA LEU A 61 7.96 15.83 -1.06
C LEU A 61 8.12 16.87 0.06
N GLU A 62 7.19 17.83 0.13
CA GLU A 62 7.20 18.86 1.17
C GLU A 62 6.96 18.28 2.56
N VAL A 63 6.02 17.35 2.72
CA VAL A 63 5.79 16.63 3.98
C VAL A 63 7.06 15.88 4.43
N ILE A 64 7.72 15.20 3.50
CA ILE A 64 8.98 14.50 3.76
C ILE A 64 10.08 15.50 4.15
N ARG A 65 10.22 16.62 3.44
CA ARG A 65 11.18 17.69 3.77
C ARG A 65 10.94 18.25 5.17
N GLN A 66 9.70 18.58 5.52
CA GLN A 66 9.34 19.11 6.84
C GLN A 66 9.62 18.10 7.95
N PHE A 67 9.28 16.83 7.73
CA PHE A 67 9.60 15.77 8.66
C PHE A 67 11.12 15.70 8.92
N TRP A 68 11.94 15.74 7.86
CA TRP A 68 13.40 15.65 7.96
C TRP A 68 14.05 16.94 8.41
N ALA A 69 13.50 18.11 8.08
CA ALA A 69 13.99 19.38 8.61
C ALA A 69 14.00 19.38 10.15
N ASN A 70 12.97 18.81 10.77
CA ASN A 70 12.90 18.63 12.22
C ASN A 70 14.02 17.74 12.78
N PHE A 71 14.69 16.92 11.95
CA PHE A 71 15.81 16.08 12.33
C PHE A 71 17.18 16.72 12.06
N THR A 72 17.26 17.71 11.16
CA THR A 72 18.52 18.33 10.72
C THR A 72 18.76 19.72 11.27
N ASP A 73 17.73 20.44 11.76
CA ASP A 73 17.87 21.76 12.34
C ASP A 73 18.43 21.71 13.76
N GLY A 74 19.73 21.75 13.85
CA GLY A 74 20.46 21.92 15.12
C GLY A 74 21.88 21.33 15.03
N ALA A 75 22.85 22.07 15.52
CA ALA A 75 24.27 21.66 15.52
C ALA A 75 24.57 20.38 16.29
N THR A 76 23.60 19.83 17.01
CA THR A 76 23.73 18.57 17.78
C THR A 76 22.46 17.74 17.63
N LEU A 77 22.55 16.61 16.94
CA LEU A 77 21.50 15.59 16.94
C LEU A 77 21.20 15.15 18.38
N SER A 78 19.92 15.18 18.79
CA SER A 78 19.53 14.59 20.07
C SER A 78 19.86 13.10 20.12
N GLU A 79 19.95 12.54 21.31
CA GLU A 79 20.25 11.11 21.46
C GLU A 79 19.16 10.24 20.82
N GLU A 80 17.90 10.65 20.93
CA GLU A 80 16.75 9.99 20.31
C GLU A 80 16.86 10.00 18.78
N LYS A 81 17.25 11.13 18.20
CA LYS A 81 17.45 11.24 16.73
C LYS A 81 18.57 10.32 16.25
N ARG A 82 19.69 10.27 16.98
CA ARG A 82 20.79 9.34 16.66
C ARG A 82 20.34 7.89 16.76
N ARG A 83 19.57 7.54 17.79
CA ARG A 83 19.02 6.20 17.99
C ARG A 83 18.07 5.81 16.87
N PHE A 84 17.16 6.72 16.49
CA PHE A 84 16.25 6.52 15.34
C PHE A 84 17.02 6.26 14.06
N LEU A 85 17.99 7.10 13.72
CA LEU A 85 18.81 6.93 12.51
C LEU A 85 19.62 5.62 12.53
N ALA A 86 20.10 5.21 13.70
CA ALA A 86 20.81 3.93 13.84
C ALA A 86 19.89 2.74 13.54
N ILE A 87 18.64 2.77 14.05
CA ILE A 87 17.63 1.75 13.74
C ILE A 87 17.30 1.77 12.25
N TRP A 88 17.05 2.96 11.70
CA TRP A 88 16.70 3.12 10.29
C TRP A 88 17.70 2.48 9.35
N LYS A 89 19.00 2.66 9.60
CA LYS A 89 20.10 2.03 8.82
C LYS A 89 19.99 0.52 8.74
N THR A 90 19.40 -0.11 9.73
CA THR A 90 19.31 -1.57 9.78
C THR A 90 18.09 -2.11 9.05
N LEU A 91 17.07 -1.27 8.76
CA LEU A 91 15.80 -1.72 8.17
C LEU A 91 15.99 -2.30 6.76
N GLY A 92 16.77 -1.65 5.90
CA GLY A 92 17.05 -2.16 4.56
C GLY A 92 17.76 -3.52 4.56
N PRO A 93 18.87 -3.71 5.28
CA PRO A 93 19.47 -5.02 5.50
C PRO A 93 18.52 -6.06 6.10
N ILE A 94 17.67 -5.69 7.09
CA ILE A 94 16.68 -6.60 7.68
C ILE A 94 15.65 -7.02 6.63
N TYR A 95 15.08 -6.07 5.88
CA TYR A 95 14.13 -6.35 4.80
C TYR A 95 14.69 -7.36 3.79
N ARG A 96 15.89 -7.13 3.26
CA ARG A 96 16.52 -8.04 2.29
C ARG A 96 16.75 -9.44 2.87
N ARG A 97 17.41 -9.53 4.03
CA ARG A 97 17.70 -10.83 4.69
C ARG A 97 16.44 -11.57 5.08
N PHE A 98 15.40 -10.85 5.49
CA PHE A 98 14.11 -11.46 5.83
C PHE A 98 13.47 -12.10 4.60
N ARG A 99 13.40 -11.39 3.47
CA ARG A 99 12.87 -11.91 2.21
C ARG A 99 13.69 -13.10 1.69
N GLU A 100 15.00 -13.02 1.72
CA GLU A 100 15.90 -14.12 1.35
C GLU A 100 15.62 -15.35 2.22
N ARG A 101 15.49 -15.15 3.53
CA ARG A 101 15.20 -16.25 4.46
C ARG A 101 13.86 -16.89 4.19
N LEU A 102 12.80 -16.12 3.97
CA LEU A 102 11.48 -16.64 3.63
C LEU A 102 11.54 -17.41 2.30
N SER A 103 12.16 -16.84 1.28
CA SER A 103 12.34 -17.49 -0.02
C SER A 103 13.06 -18.82 0.10
N SER A 104 14.13 -18.89 0.91
CA SER A 104 14.87 -20.14 1.15
C SER A 104 14.06 -21.23 1.86
N LEU A 105 13.01 -20.84 2.56
CA LEU A 105 12.06 -21.74 3.24
C LEU A 105 10.83 -22.08 2.36
N GLY A 106 10.73 -21.52 1.17
CA GLY A 106 9.57 -21.72 0.29
C GLY A 106 8.29 -21.05 0.82
N ILE A 107 8.40 -20.03 1.68
CA ILE A 107 7.27 -19.28 2.25
C ILE A 107 7.40 -17.79 1.93
N ALA A 108 6.29 -17.06 1.97
CA ALA A 108 6.25 -15.65 1.71
C ALA A 108 5.07 -14.98 2.45
N TYR A 109 5.19 -13.69 2.76
CA TYR A 109 4.04 -12.87 3.13
C TYR A 109 3.33 -12.36 1.86
N ASN A 110 2.14 -11.81 2.03
CA ASN A 110 1.24 -11.49 0.93
C ASN A 110 1.86 -10.50 -0.09
N GLY A 111 2.47 -9.42 0.36
CA GLY A 111 3.14 -8.45 -0.52
C GLY A 111 4.27 -9.04 -1.35
N MET A 112 5.08 -9.99 -0.78
CA MET A 112 6.10 -10.72 -1.56
C MET A 112 5.46 -11.49 -2.72
N VAL A 113 4.34 -12.20 -2.46
CA VAL A 113 3.64 -12.98 -3.49
C VAL A 113 3.09 -12.05 -4.57
N GLN A 114 2.42 -10.97 -4.17
CA GLN A 114 1.85 -10.00 -5.10
C GLN A 114 2.94 -9.35 -5.97
N ARG A 115 4.07 -8.94 -5.37
CA ARG A 115 5.20 -8.35 -6.09
C ARG A 115 5.80 -9.34 -7.09
N ALA A 116 6.03 -10.58 -6.67
CA ALA A 116 6.57 -11.62 -7.55
C ALA A 116 5.62 -11.91 -8.74
N ALA A 117 4.31 -11.96 -8.50
CA ALA A 117 3.30 -12.11 -9.55
C ALA A 117 3.33 -10.92 -10.52
N ALA A 118 3.34 -9.69 -10.01
CA ALA A 118 3.40 -8.47 -10.82
C ALA A 118 4.70 -8.36 -11.65
N ASP A 119 5.84 -8.82 -11.11
CA ASP A 119 7.11 -8.86 -11.83
C ASP A 119 7.09 -9.91 -12.93
N ARG A 120 6.51 -11.08 -12.67
CA ARG A 120 6.37 -12.15 -13.65
C ARG A 120 5.47 -11.75 -14.82
N ILE A 121 4.37 -11.05 -14.56
CA ILE A 121 3.49 -10.46 -15.57
C ILE A 121 4.30 -9.51 -16.46
N ARG A 122 5.06 -8.59 -15.89
CA ARG A 122 5.89 -7.65 -16.63
C ARG A 122 6.93 -8.32 -17.52
N GLY A 123 7.51 -9.41 -17.06
CA GLY A 123 8.52 -10.16 -17.79
C GLY A 123 7.98 -11.00 -18.94
N GLY A 124 6.66 -10.99 -19.21
CA GLY A 124 6.01 -11.82 -20.24
C GLY A 124 6.01 -13.31 -19.90
N GLY A 125 6.40 -13.67 -18.69
CA GLY A 125 6.51 -15.06 -18.23
C GLY A 125 5.20 -15.71 -17.80
N PHE A 126 4.06 -15.06 -18.08
CA PHE A 126 2.75 -15.58 -17.71
C PHE A 126 1.78 -15.56 -18.91
N ALA A 127 1.14 -16.69 -19.16
CA ALA A 127 0.03 -16.80 -20.10
C ALA A 127 -1.08 -17.64 -19.45
N PHE A 128 -2.33 -17.33 -19.75
CA PHE A 128 -3.43 -18.17 -19.32
C PHE A 128 -3.42 -19.47 -20.13
N PRO A 129 -3.51 -20.64 -19.47
CA PRO A 129 -3.53 -21.92 -20.17
C PRO A 129 -4.82 -22.10 -21.00
N GLU A 130 -5.90 -21.42 -20.63
CA GLU A 130 -7.19 -21.46 -21.31
C GLU A 130 -7.85 -20.08 -21.30
N PRO A 131 -8.70 -19.77 -22.32
CA PRO A 131 -9.51 -18.55 -22.29
C PRO A 131 -10.43 -18.55 -21.07
N ARG A 132 -10.37 -17.49 -20.27
CA ARG A 132 -11.21 -17.31 -19.07
C ARG A 132 -11.81 -15.93 -19.08
N ARG A 133 -13.01 -15.85 -18.53
CA ARG A 133 -13.65 -14.59 -18.19
C ARG A 133 -13.39 -14.27 -16.72
N TYR A 134 -12.98 -13.05 -16.44
CA TYR A 134 -12.75 -12.57 -15.11
C TYR A 134 -13.73 -11.46 -14.76
N VAL A 135 -14.15 -11.46 -13.50
CA VAL A 135 -14.96 -10.40 -12.92
C VAL A 135 -14.20 -9.84 -11.73
N VAL A 136 -13.94 -8.53 -11.77
CA VAL A 136 -13.26 -7.79 -10.70
C VAL A 136 -14.30 -6.90 -10.04
N ALA A 137 -14.57 -7.13 -8.76
CA ALA A 137 -15.57 -6.39 -7.99
C ALA A 137 -15.14 -6.19 -6.54
N GLY A 138 -15.67 -5.15 -5.86
CA GLY A 138 -15.46 -4.91 -4.42
C GLY A 138 -14.12 -4.26 -4.05
N PHE A 139 -13.40 -3.70 -5.01
CA PHE A 139 -12.14 -2.99 -4.77
C PHE A 139 -12.37 -1.48 -4.69
N ASN A 140 -11.55 -0.80 -3.88
CA ASN A 140 -11.53 0.66 -3.77
C ASN A 140 -10.10 1.18 -3.98
N ALA A 141 -9.28 1.27 -2.94
CA ALA A 141 -7.87 1.62 -3.09
C ALA A 141 -7.08 0.44 -3.66
N LEU A 142 -6.43 0.62 -4.81
CA LEU A 142 -5.62 -0.40 -5.45
C LEU A 142 -4.14 -0.18 -5.16
N SER A 143 -3.45 -1.24 -4.78
CA SER A 143 -1.99 -1.28 -4.76
C SER A 143 -1.41 -1.31 -6.17
N GLU A 144 -0.13 -0.98 -6.32
CA GLU A 144 0.56 -1.04 -7.62
C GLU A 144 0.63 -2.46 -8.18
N CYS A 145 0.67 -3.48 -7.33
CA CYS A 145 0.61 -4.88 -7.77
C CYS A 145 -0.77 -5.24 -8.33
N GLU A 146 -1.85 -4.78 -7.68
CA GLU A 146 -3.23 -4.99 -8.16
C GLU A 146 -3.49 -4.25 -9.46
N LYS A 147 -3.06 -2.99 -9.59
CA LYS A 147 -3.16 -2.24 -10.85
C LYS A 147 -2.47 -2.96 -12.01
N ARG A 148 -1.29 -3.54 -11.77
CA ARG A 148 -0.59 -4.33 -12.80
C ARG A 148 -1.33 -5.61 -13.17
N LEU A 149 -1.84 -6.33 -12.16
CA LEU A 149 -2.64 -7.53 -12.40
C LEU A 149 -3.90 -7.19 -13.20
N PHE A 150 -4.63 -6.13 -12.81
CA PHE A 150 -5.84 -5.74 -13.53
C PHE A 150 -5.56 -5.23 -14.94
N GLY A 151 -4.48 -4.48 -15.15
CA GLY A 151 -4.04 -4.09 -16.48
C GLY A 151 -3.69 -5.28 -17.35
N PHE A 152 -3.06 -6.30 -16.80
CA PHE A 152 -2.79 -7.55 -17.51
C PHE A 152 -4.10 -8.31 -17.83
N LEU A 153 -5.00 -8.47 -16.87
CA LEU A 153 -6.29 -9.12 -17.07
C LEU A 153 -7.12 -8.42 -18.14
N ALA A 154 -7.15 -7.09 -18.13
CA ALA A 154 -7.89 -6.29 -19.11
C ALA A 154 -7.40 -6.48 -20.56
N THR A 155 -6.13 -6.84 -20.74
CA THR A 155 -5.53 -7.02 -22.08
C THR A 155 -5.43 -8.49 -22.52
N ALA A 156 -5.21 -9.40 -21.57
CA ALA A 156 -4.92 -10.81 -21.86
C ALA A 156 -6.14 -11.73 -21.73
N ALA A 157 -7.25 -11.23 -21.19
CA ALA A 157 -8.47 -12.01 -20.99
C ALA A 157 -9.74 -11.14 -21.11
N GLU A 158 -10.88 -11.81 -21.26
CA GLU A 158 -12.16 -11.13 -21.13
C GLU A 158 -12.38 -10.75 -19.65
N THR A 159 -12.34 -9.46 -19.35
CA THR A 159 -12.43 -8.97 -17.97
C THR A 159 -13.46 -7.88 -17.83
N ASP A 160 -14.35 -8.02 -16.86
CA ASP A 160 -15.35 -7.05 -16.46
C ASP A 160 -15.00 -6.45 -15.11
N PHE A 161 -15.04 -5.12 -15.02
CA PHE A 161 -14.79 -4.37 -13.78
C PHE A 161 -16.10 -3.80 -13.25
N TYR A 162 -16.35 -3.99 -11.97
CA TYR A 162 -17.50 -3.46 -11.25
C TYR A 162 -17.02 -2.63 -10.07
N TRP A 163 -17.27 -1.31 -10.18
CA TRP A 163 -16.91 -0.35 -9.14
C TRP A 163 -18.17 0.06 -8.38
N ASP A 164 -18.12 -0.09 -7.06
CA ASP A 164 -19.21 0.34 -6.17
C ASP A 164 -18.96 1.78 -5.72
N TYR A 165 -19.81 2.70 -6.20
CA TYR A 165 -19.74 4.11 -5.87
C TYR A 165 -21.10 4.78 -6.06
N ASP A 166 -21.22 6.00 -5.58
CA ASP A 166 -22.32 6.90 -5.95
C ASP A 166 -21.77 8.12 -6.69
N SER A 167 -22.48 8.57 -7.69
CA SER A 167 -22.12 9.75 -8.49
C SER A 167 -21.98 11.02 -7.64
N TYR A 168 -22.70 11.08 -6.52
CA TYR A 168 -22.57 12.18 -5.56
C TYR A 168 -21.12 12.36 -5.07
N TYR A 169 -20.41 11.27 -4.82
CA TYR A 169 -19.01 11.31 -4.37
C TYR A 169 -18.02 11.35 -5.53
N LYS A 170 -18.31 10.61 -6.61
CA LYS A 170 -17.38 10.50 -7.75
C LYS A 170 -17.29 11.79 -8.54
N ASP A 171 -18.43 12.48 -8.77
CA ASP A 171 -18.48 13.62 -9.68
C ASP A 171 -17.96 14.91 -9.02
N ASP A 172 -17.84 14.96 -7.71
CA ASP A 172 -17.24 16.07 -6.98
C ASP A 172 -15.74 15.83 -6.80
N PRO A 173 -14.85 16.63 -7.44
CA PRO A 173 -13.41 16.45 -7.35
C PRO A 173 -12.84 16.72 -5.94
N GLU A 174 -13.54 17.50 -5.12
CA GLU A 174 -13.11 17.84 -3.75
C GLU A 174 -13.46 16.73 -2.75
N GLN A 175 -14.32 15.79 -3.11
CA GLN A 175 -14.69 14.68 -2.27
C GLN A 175 -13.62 13.59 -2.25
N GLU A 176 -12.96 13.42 -1.10
CA GLU A 176 -11.94 12.38 -0.91
C GLU A 176 -12.50 10.96 -1.12
N ALA A 177 -13.75 10.72 -0.73
CA ALA A 177 -14.42 9.43 -0.90
C ALA A 177 -14.48 8.96 -2.37
N GLY A 178 -14.47 9.91 -3.33
CA GLY A 178 -14.45 9.62 -4.76
C GLY A 178 -13.05 9.44 -5.37
N MET A 179 -11.98 9.74 -4.64
CA MET A 179 -10.62 9.84 -5.20
C MET A 179 -10.16 8.56 -5.88
N PHE A 180 -10.24 7.42 -5.20
CA PHE A 180 -9.80 6.14 -5.76
C PHE A 180 -10.71 5.67 -6.88
N VAL A 181 -12.02 5.83 -6.73
CA VAL A 181 -13.00 5.45 -7.74
C VAL A 181 -12.80 6.23 -9.04
N ARG A 182 -12.56 7.54 -8.98
CA ARG A 182 -12.26 8.35 -10.18
C ARG A 182 -11.08 7.77 -10.94
N SER A 183 -10.00 7.46 -10.24
CA SER A 183 -8.80 6.85 -10.83
C SER A 183 -9.06 5.45 -11.39
N ASN A 184 -9.77 4.62 -10.65
CA ASN A 184 -10.07 3.24 -11.04
C ASN A 184 -10.96 3.18 -12.28
N VAL A 185 -12.04 3.96 -12.32
CA VAL A 185 -12.96 4.02 -13.47
C VAL A 185 -12.26 4.54 -14.71
N ALA A 186 -11.36 5.52 -14.56
CA ALA A 186 -10.58 6.04 -15.68
C ALA A 186 -9.59 4.99 -16.23
N GLN A 187 -8.94 4.22 -15.36
CA GLN A 187 -7.95 3.23 -15.73
C GLN A 187 -8.56 1.90 -16.19
N PHE A 188 -9.65 1.48 -15.53
CA PHE A 188 -10.34 0.22 -15.74
C PHE A 188 -11.85 0.48 -15.90
N PRO A 189 -12.30 1.01 -17.04
CA PRO A 189 -13.70 1.34 -17.26
C PRO A 189 -14.60 0.11 -17.17
N PRO A 190 -15.76 0.20 -16.51
CA PRO A 190 -16.74 -0.88 -16.49
C PRO A 190 -17.33 -1.10 -17.90
N ARG A 191 -17.53 -2.35 -18.27
CA ARG A 191 -18.24 -2.70 -19.53
C ARG A 191 -19.76 -2.61 -19.37
N THR A 192 -20.24 -2.86 -18.16
CA THR A 192 -21.66 -2.80 -17.81
C THR A 192 -21.91 -1.56 -16.96
N GLU A 193 -22.79 -0.69 -17.43
CA GLU A 193 -23.22 0.45 -16.64
C GLU A 193 -24.12 -0.01 -15.49
N LEU A 194 -23.77 0.39 -14.27
CA LEU A 194 -24.59 0.22 -13.09
C LEU A 194 -25.24 1.57 -12.75
N ARG A 195 -26.33 1.51 -12.01
CA ARG A 195 -26.95 2.70 -11.47
C ARG A 195 -26.13 3.21 -10.27
N HIS A 196 -25.70 4.46 -10.34
CA HIS A 196 -24.79 5.06 -9.35
C HIS A 196 -25.35 6.37 -8.76
N ASP A 197 -26.66 6.49 -8.62
CA ASP A 197 -27.35 7.70 -8.15
C ASP A 197 -28.26 7.47 -6.93
N ASN A 198 -27.96 6.43 -6.14
CA ASN A 198 -28.78 6.03 -5.00
C ASN A 198 -28.80 7.08 -3.88
N MET A 199 -27.74 7.89 -3.77
CA MET A 199 -27.65 8.92 -2.73
C MET A 199 -28.62 10.10 -2.98
N ARG A 200 -29.08 10.29 -4.21
CA ARG A 200 -30.04 11.35 -4.59
C ARG A 200 -31.53 10.93 -4.48
N GLY A 201 -31.77 9.63 -4.22
CA GLY A 201 -33.13 9.12 -4.05
C GLY A 201 -33.74 9.47 -2.69
N GLU A 202 -35.08 9.33 -2.59
CA GLU A 202 -35.78 9.41 -1.30
C GLU A 202 -35.21 8.37 -0.33
N LYS A 203 -34.97 8.79 0.91
CA LYS A 203 -34.47 7.96 1.98
C LYS A 203 -35.37 8.00 3.17
N GLN A 204 -35.68 6.84 3.72
CA GLN A 204 -36.31 6.73 5.01
C GLN A 204 -35.21 6.57 6.07
N ILE A 205 -35.12 7.53 6.99
CA ILE A 205 -34.18 7.46 8.11
C ILE A 205 -34.99 7.13 9.36
N VAL A 206 -34.72 5.98 9.95
CA VAL A 206 -35.37 5.53 11.20
C VAL A 206 -34.29 5.51 12.29
N SER A 207 -34.51 6.33 13.33
CA SER A 207 -33.69 6.31 14.52
C SER A 207 -34.35 5.43 15.59
N VAL A 208 -33.64 4.43 16.07
CA VAL A 208 -34.11 3.54 17.13
C VAL A 208 -33.22 3.70 18.36
N ALA A 209 -33.82 4.09 19.48
CA ALA A 209 -33.11 4.10 20.76
C ALA A 209 -33.12 2.69 21.36
N ALA A 210 -31.96 2.16 21.66
CA ALA A 210 -31.79 0.86 22.30
C ALA A 210 -31.18 1.01 23.70
N VAL A 211 -31.72 0.27 24.67
CA VAL A 211 -31.27 0.30 26.06
C VAL A 211 -29.95 -0.49 26.28
N SER A 212 -29.55 -1.29 25.33
CA SER A 212 -28.31 -2.06 25.37
C SER A 212 -27.83 -2.43 23.96
N ASN A 213 -26.52 -2.74 23.82
CA ASN A 213 -25.95 -3.19 22.57
C ASN A 213 -26.60 -4.48 22.03
N ALA A 214 -27.05 -5.38 22.91
CA ALA A 214 -27.73 -6.60 22.52
C ALA A 214 -29.11 -6.34 21.88
N VAL A 215 -29.83 -5.30 22.30
CA VAL A 215 -31.10 -4.86 21.70
C VAL A 215 -30.85 -4.10 20.40
N GLN A 216 -29.73 -3.37 20.31
CA GLN A 216 -29.36 -2.65 19.10
C GLN A 216 -29.05 -3.59 17.92
N CYS A 217 -28.54 -4.79 18.19
CA CYS A 217 -28.22 -5.80 17.17
C CYS A 217 -29.41 -6.63 16.68
N LYS A 218 -30.61 -6.44 17.20
CA LYS A 218 -31.86 -7.09 16.75
C LYS A 218 -32.59 -6.24 15.72
#